data_6814a46e5d06580557bb2843a9dd8a7b
#
_entry.id   6814a46e5d06580557bb2843a9dd8a7b
#
_cell.length_a   1.000
_cell.length_b   1.000
_cell.length_c   1.000
_cell.angle_alpha   90.00
_cell.angle_beta   90.00
_cell.angle_gamma   90.00
#
_symmetry.space_group_name_H-M   'P 1'
#
loop_
_entity.id
_entity.type
_entity.pdbx_description
1 polymer ?
#
loop_
_entity_poly.entity_id
_entity_poly.type
_entity_poly.pdbx_seq_one_letter_code
_entity_poly.pdbx_strand_id
1 'polypeptide(L)'
;MAGARPARSDEPPPARKRRPQRFAVSTYSFWQFRHENLRDVETCIDLAAEMGFDGIEILHRQMTDESNGYLQRLKRRAFVNALDLCGFSTHQGFLRPDIEYRQRNVEHTIHCIELCYQLGIPTMRVNTGTWGTSRNFDDLMKNRGIEPPIDGYTDEEGFEWVIDGLEKCLKAAERCGVVLGLENHWGLGRTPEGVMRVVDAIDSPWLQVTMDTGNFLEDPYERLEILAPKTVLVQAKTYYGGGLWYTLDLDYPRIAKMLAGHNYHGYVSLEFEGQDDPRTAIPKSLSMLREAFAAAD
;
A
#
# COMPACT_ATOMS: atom_id res chain seq x y z
N MET A 1 1.20 -26.01 -51.99
CA MET A 1 0.65 -26.85 -50.91
C MET A 1 0.65 -26.04 -49.62
N ALA A 2 -0.57 -25.64 -49.19
CA ALA A 2 -0.74 -24.85 -47.95
C ALA A 2 -0.85 -25.84 -46.78
N GLY A 3 0.10 -25.82 -45.87
CA GLY A 3 0.08 -26.64 -44.65
C GLY A 3 -1.00 -26.18 -43.69
N ALA A 4 -1.94 -27.06 -43.37
CA ALA A 4 -2.95 -26.83 -42.35
C ALA A 4 -2.27 -26.68 -40.99
N ARG A 5 -2.53 -25.55 -40.27
CA ARG A 5 -2.20 -25.43 -38.85
C ARG A 5 -3.01 -26.42 -38.04
N PRO A 6 -2.39 -27.17 -37.10
CA PRO A 6 -3.15 -28.03 -36.21
C PRO A 6 -4.15 -27.19 -35.39
N ALA A 7 -5.39 -27.67 -35.28
CA ALA A 7 -6.41 -27.09 -34.41
C ALA A 7 -5.89 -27.08 -32.96
N ARG A 8 -5.95 -25.93 -32.30
CA ARG A 8 -5.75 -25.85 -30.86
C ARG A 8 -6.87 -26.63 -30.19
N SER A 9 -6.52 -27.53 -29.28
CA SER A 9 -7.49 -28.21 -28.44
C SER A 9 -8.27 -27.19 -27.59
N ASP A 10 -9.59 -27.23 -27.64
CA ASP A 10 -10.52 -26.43 -26.84
C ASP A 10 -10.57 -26.86 -25.35
N GLU A 11 -9.60 -27.62 -24.88
CA GLU A 11 -9.52 -27.95 -23.45
C GLU A 11 -9.08 -26.70 -22.68
N PRO A 12 -9.84 -26.30 -21.64
CA PRO A 12 -9.41 -25.22 -20.77
C PRO A 12 -8.07 -25.59 -20.14
N PRO A 13 -7.12 -24.65 -20.03
CA PRO A 13 -5.84 -24.93 -19.40
C PRO A 13 -6.06 -25.52 -18.00
N PRO A 14 -5.26 -26.49 -17.58
CA PRO A 14 -5.40 -27.10 -16.26
C PRO A 14 -5.36 -26.01 -15.20
N ALA A 15 -6.26 -26.10 -14.21
CA ALA A 15 -6.33 -25.16 -13.09
C ALA A 15 -4.92 -25.02 -12.49
N ARG A 16 -4.36 -23.81 -12.52
CA ARG A 16 -3.05 -23.54 -11.92
C ARG A 16 -3.19 -23.77 -10.42
N LYS A 17 -2.33 -24.60 -9.85
CA LYS A 17 -2.23 -24.72 -8.39
C LYS A 17 -1.98 -23.31 -7.84
N ARG A 18 -2.78 -22.89 -6.87
CA ARG A 18 -2.60 -21.63 -6.18
C ARG A 18 -1.20 -21.61 -5.56
N ARG A 19 -0.47 -20.54 -5.75
CA ARG A 19 0.82 -20.37 -5.07
C ARG A 19 0.55 -19.97 -3.62
N PRO A 20 1.39 -20.39 -2.68
CA PRO A 20 1.29 -19.90 -1.30
C PRO A 20 1.28 -18.38 -1.27
N GLN A 21 0.51 -17.80 -0.35
CA GLN A 21 0.49 -16.36 -0.13
C GLN A 21 1.88 -15.85 0.21
N ARG A 22 2.27 -14.73 -0.39
CA ARG A 22 3.56 -14.07 -0.14
C ARG A 22 3.37 -12.93 0.86
N PHE A 23 4.30 -12.85 1.83
CA PHE A 23 4.26 -11.85 2.88
C PHE A 23 5.45 -10.91 2.78
N ALA A 24 5.15 -9.60 2.84
CA ALA A 24 6.13 -8.55 2.97
C ALA A 24 5.98 -7.83 4.31
N VAL A 25 6.90 -6.95 4.61
CA VAL A 25 6.81 -6.02 5.74
C VAL A 25 7.11 -4.60 5.28
N SER A 26 6.30 -3.65 5.69
CA SER A 26 6.59 -2.23 5.50
C SER A 26 7.72 -1.80 6.44
N THR A 27 8.71 -1.07 5.94
CA THR A 27 9.80 -0.51 6.77
C THR A 27 9.26 0.41 7.86
N TYR A 28 8.08 1.00 7.65
CA TYR A 28 7.34 1.73 8.69
C TYR A 28 7.18 0.89 9.98
N SER A 29 6.90 -0.40 9.86
CA SER A 29 6.68 -1.32 10.99
C SER A 29 7.84 -1.37 11.98
N PHE A 30 9.05 -1.14 11.50
CA PHE A 30 10.25 -1.07 12.34
C PHE A 30 10.43 0.30 12.97
N TRP A 31 10.26 1.37 12.18
CA TRP A 31 10.55 2.74 12.60
C TRP A 31 9.41 3.39 13.38
N GLN A 32 8.19 3.34 12.86
CA GLN A 32 6.97 3.96 13.43
C GLN A 32 7.16 5.45 13.81
N PHE A 33 8.07 6.17 13.15
CA PHE A 33 8.49 7.55 13.49
C PHE A 33 9.00 7.75 14.94
N ARG A 34 9.37 6.70 15.65
CA ARG A 34 9.79 6.73 17.06
C ARG A 34 11.00 5.86 17.38
N HIS A 35 11.29 4.83 16.60
CA HIS A 35 12.42 3.92 16.80
C HIS A 35 13.60 4.30 15.89
N GLU A 36 14.30 5.42 16.19
CA GLU A 36 15.37 5.94 15.32
C GLU A 36 16.49 4.92 15.03
N ASN A 37 16.74 4.01 15.95
CA ASN A 37 17.69 2.90 15.76
C ASN A 37 17.22 1.83 14.75
N LEU A 38 15.96 1.88 14.30
CA LEU A 38 15.36 1.01 13.30
C LEU A 38 14.91 1.80 12.04
N ARG A 39 15.38 3.03 11.89
CA ARG A 39 15.04 3.87 10.75
C ARG A 39 15.78 3.47 9.47
N ASP A 40 17.02 2.98 9.59
CA ASP A 40 17.83 2.65 8.42
C ASP A 40 17.20 1.54 7.57
N VAL A 41 16.95 1.85 6.28
CA VAL A 41 16.27 0.92 5.36
C VAL A 41 17.12 -0.33 5.10
N GLU A 42 18.45 -0.21 5.07
CA GLU A 42 19.32 -1.37 4.90
C GLU A 42 19.19 -2.34 6.08
N THR A 43 19.11 -1.80 7.30
CA THR A 43 18.84 -2.59 8.54
C THR A 43 17.45 -3.25 8.49
N CYS A 44 16.43 -2.53 7.99
CA CYS A 44 15.09 -3.11 7.84
C CYS A 44 15.08 -4.29 6.85
N ILE A 45 15.84 -4.21 5.75
CA ILE A 45 15.99 -5.32 4.78
C ILE A 45 16.59 -6.55 5.47
N ASP A 46 17.64 -6.39 6.25
CA ASP A 46 18.27 -7.52 6.96
C ASP A 46 17.30 -8.16 7.97
N LEU A 47 16.63 -7.34 8.77
CA LEU A 47 15.65 -7.82 9.75
C LEU A 47 14.47 -8.52 9.09
N ALA A 48 13.98 -8.01 7.97
CA ALA A 48 12.90 -8.65 7.20
C ALA A 48 13.31 -10.06 6.72
N ALA A 49 14.55 -10.19 6.23
CA ALA A 49 15.10 -11.47 5.82
C ALA A 49 15.28 -12.44 7.00
N GLU A 50 15.88 -11.98 8.11
CA GLU A 50 16.05 -12.77 9.34
C GLU A 50 14.73 -13.28 9.90
N MET A 51 13.66 -12.47 9.82
CA MET A 51 12.31 -12.81 10.24
C MET A 51 11.57 -13.71 9.24
N GLY A 52 12.13 -13.91 8.04
CA GLY A 52 11.61 -14.84 7.03
C GLY A 52 10.51 -14.27 6.13
N PHE A 53 10.43 -12.96 5.92
CA PHE A 53 9.53 -12.38 4.93
C PHE A 53 9.96 -12.72 3.50
N ASP A 54 9.01 -12.66 2.56
CA ASP A 54 9.25 -12.86 1.12
C ASP A 54 9.57 -11.54 0.39
N GLY A 55 9.25 -10.41 1.00
CA GLY A 55 9.45 -9.09 0.41
C GLY A 55 9.45 -7.98 1.44
N ILE A 56 9.75 -6.77 0.95
CA ILE A 56 9.75 -5.55 1.76
C ILE A 56 9.11 -4.40 0.98
N GLU A 57 8.33 -3.60 1.69
CA GLU A 57 7.76 -2.35 1.24
C GLU A 57 8.53 -1.19 1.87
N ILE A 58 9.08 -0.28 1.06
CA ILE A 58 9.90 0.83 1.53
C ILE A 58 9.02 2.06 1.75
N LEU A 59 9.05 2.63 2.94
CA LEU A 59 8.47 3.94 3.21
C LEU A 59 9.44 5.05 2.76
N HIS A 60 9.05 5.86 1.77
CA HIS A 60 9.87 6.92 1.21
C HIS A 60 10.42 7.90 2.27
N ARG A 61 9.57 8.35 3.21
CA ARG A 61 9.96 9.27 4.28
C ARG A 61 11.05 8.73 5.21
N GLN A 62 11.31 7.44 5.17
CA GLN A 62 12.36 6.79 5.97
C GLN A 62 13.72 6.84 5.28
N MET A 63 13.73 6.96 3.94
CA MET A 63 14.95 7.07 3.16
C MET A 63 15.70 8.38 3.50
N THR A 64 17.02 8.25 3.63
CA THR A 64 17.91 9.38 3.94
C THR A 64 18.76 9.82 2.74
N ASP A 65 18.73 9.03 1.66
CA ASP A 65 19.49 9.27 0.43
C ASP A 65 18.68 8.71 -0.76
N GLU A 66 18.78 9.37 -1.90
CA GLU A 66 18.11 8.97 -3.15
C GLU A 66 19.14 8.84 -4.31
N SER A 67 20.42 8.92 -3.97
CA SER A 67 21.47 8.74 -4.98
C SER A 67 21.40 7.35 -5.61
N ASN A 68 21.76 7.26 -6.91
CA ASN A 68 21.82 5.96 -7.61
C ASN A 68 22.67 4.94 -6.82
N GLY A 69 23.77 5.38 -6.20
CA GLY A 69 24.61 4.50 -5.38
C GLY A 69 23.85 3.86 -4.21
N TYR A 70 23.04 4.65 -3.52
CA TYR A 70 22.21 4.17 -2.41
C TYR A 70 21.11 3.22 -2.92
N LEU A 71 20.37 3.60 -3.95
CA LEU A 71 19.32 2.76 -4.53
C LEU A 71 19.85 1.39 -4.99
N GLN A 72 21.01 1.36 -5.63
CA GLN A 72 21.62 0.09 -6.06
C GLN A 72 22.12 -0.76 -4.88
N ARG A 73 22.54 -0.15 -3.75
CA ARG A 73 22.85 -0.90 -2.52
C ARG A 73 21.60 -1.55 -1.94
N LEU A 74 20.46 -0.84 -1.87
CA LEU A 74 19.18 -1.42 -1.40
C LEU A 74 18.77 -2.60 -2.28
N LYS A 75 18.78 -2.45 -3.60
CA LYS A 75 18.47 -3.54 -4.54
C LYS A 75 19.36 -4.77 -4.33
N ARG A 76 20.67 -4.54 -4.28
CA ARG A 76 21.62 -5.63 -4.06
C ARG A 76 21.38 -6.31 -2.72
N ARG A 77 21.12 -5.52 -1.66
CA ARG A 77 20.91 -6.06 -0.32
C ARG A 77 19.64 -6.91 -0.24
N ALA A 78 18.54 -6.46 -0.83
CA ALA A 78 17.33 -7.25 -0.94
C ALA A 78 17.55 -8.54 -1.74
N PHE A 79 18.20 -8.45 -2.90
CA PHE A 79 18.46 -9.59 -3.77
C PHE A 79 19.31 -10.68 -3.10
N VAL A 80 20.40 -10.32 -2.42
CA VAL A 80 21.28 -11.33 -1.77
C VAL A 80 20.63 -11.95 -0.53
N ASN A 81 19.60 -11.30 0.03
CA ASN A 81 18.78 -11.80 1.12
C ASN A 81 17.51 -12.52 0.63
N ALA A 82 17.39 -12.76 -0.68
CA ALA A 82 16.23 -13.38 -1.32
C ALA A 82 14.88 -12.67 -1.02
N LEU A 83 14.92 -11.34 -0.87
CA LEU A 83 13.76 -10.50 -0.68
C LEU A 83 13.38 -9.76 -1.97
N ASP A 84 12.09 -9.70 -2.30
CA ASP A 84 11.59 -8.79 -3.31
C ASP A 84 11.36 -7.38 -2.73
N LEU A 85 11.81 -6.35 -3.45
CA LEU A 85 11.31 -4.99 -3.21
C LEU A 85 9.93 -4.89 -3.85
N CYS A 86 8.87 -5.10 -3.06
CA CYS A 86 7.52 -5.32 -3.60
C CYS A 86 6.61 -4.09 -3.56
N GLY A 87 6.92 -3.09 -2.76
CA GLY A 87 6.10 -1.89 -2.59
C GLY A 87 6.91 -0.67 -2.17
N PHE A 88 6.36 0.50 -2.45
CA PHE A 88 6.91 1.80 -2.07
C PHE A 88 5.79 2.70 -1.54
N SER A 89 5.89 3.14 -0.31
CA SER A 89 4.85 3.93 0.34
C SER A 89 5.21 5.40 0.37
N THR A 90 4.31 6.23 -0.15
CA THR A 90 4.50 7.69 -0.21
C THR A 90 3.33 8.44 0.41
N HIS A 91 3.51 9.73 0.66
CA HIS A 91 2.46 10.59 1.19
C HIS A 91 2.23 11.75 0.23
N GLN A 92 1.03 11.82 -0.34
CA GLN A 92 0.59 12.90 -1.22
C GLN A 92 -0.39 13.83 -0.51
N GLY A 93 -0.57 15.01 -1.07
CA GLY A 93 -1.47 16.03 -0.58
C GLY A 93 -2.20 16.73 -1.73
N PHE A 94 -3.03 16.01 -2.51
CA PHE A 94 -3.79 16.64 -3.59
C PHE A 94 -5.00 17.42 -3.08
N LEU A 95 -5.46 17.15 -1.87
CA LEU A 95 -6.68 17.70 -1.28
C LEU A 95 -6.45 19.09 -0.67
N ARG A 96 -6.14 20.07 -1.53
CA ARG A 96 -5.90 21.48 -1.19
C ARG A 96 -6.35 22.42 -2.30
N PRO A 97 -6.90 23.61 -2.00
CA PRO A 97 -7.26 24.60 -3.01
C PRO A 97 -6.04 25.24 -3.68
N ASP A 98 -4.89 25.28 -3.01
CA ASP A 98 -3.63 25.83 -3.53
C ASP A 98 -3.11 25.00 -4.73
N ILE A 99 -3.17 25.59 -5.93
CA ILE A 99 -2.76 24.98 -7.18
C ILE A 99 -1.25 24.64 -7.17
N GLU A 100 -0.40 25.52 -6.63
CA GLU A 100 1.04 25.29 -6.58
C GLU A 100 1.36 24.14 -5.62
N TYR A 101 0.63 24.05 -4.52
CA TYR A 101 0.76 22.92 -3.59
C TYR A 101 0.41 21.60 -4.29
N ARG A 102 -0.72 21.54 -5.04
CA ARG A 102 -1.08 20.34 -5.79
C ARG A 102 -0.04 19.99 -6.85
N GLN A 103 0.48 20.99 -7.58
CA GLN A 103 1.51 20.79 -8.59
C GLN A 103 2.80 20.20 -7.97
N ARG A 104 3.26 20.72 -6.84
CA ARG A 104 4.41 20.13 -6.11
C ARG A 104 4.16 18.68 -5.71
N ASN A 105 2.92 18.31 -5.35
CA ASN A 105 2.57 16.92 -5.03
C ASN A 105 2.55 16.02 -6.28
N VAL A 106 2.14 16.51 -7.44
CA VAL A 106 2.27 15.82 -8.72
C VAL A 106 3.74 15.56 -9.05
N GLU A 107 4.59 16.57 -8.96
CA GLU A 107 6.03 16.46 -9.20
C GLU A 107 6.70 15.47 -8.24
N HIS A 108 6.37 15.55 -6.96
CA HIS A 108 6.82 14.60 -5.95
C HIS A 108 6.38 13.16 -6.26
N THR A 109 5.13 12.97 -6.69
CA THR A 109 4.61 11.64 -7.04
C THR A 109 5.35 11.06 -8.26
N ILE A 110 5.57 11.88 -9.29
CA ILE A 110 6.33 11.48 -10.49
C ILE A 110 7.77 11.11 -10.11
N HIS A 111 8.42 11.92 -9.28
CA HIS A 111 9.75 11.62 -8.76
C HIS A 111 9.78 10.26 -8.01
N CYS A 112 8.81 9.99 -7.15
CA CYS A 112 8.71 8.72 -6.44
C CYS A 112 8.46 7.52 -7.39
N ILE A 113 7.70 7.71 -8.47
CA ILE A 113 7.53 6.71 -9.53
C ILE A 113 8.88 6.38 -10.19
N GLU A 114 9.72 7.38 -10.44
CA GLU A 114 11.05 7.20 -11.02
C GLU A 114 12.00 6.50 -10.04
N LEU A 115 11.89 6.76 -8.72
CA LEU A 115 12.62 6.00 -7.70
C LEU A 115 12.17 4.53 -7.69
N CYS A 116 10.88 4.25 -7.79
CA CYS A 116 10.35 2.88 -7.91
C CYS A 116 10.95 2.17 -9.13
N TYR A 117 10.99 2.82 -10.29
CA TYR A 117 11.60 2.28 -11.50
C TYR A 117 13.09 1.95 -11.29
N GLN A 118 13.85 2.85 -10.67
CA GLN A 118 15.27 2.62 -10.39
C GLN A 118 15.49 1.48 -9.38
N LEU A 119 14.61 1.35 -8.38
CA LEU A 119 14.61 0.26 -7.40
C LEU A 119 14.07 -1.06 -7.97
N GLY A 120 13.35 -1.03 -9.09
CA GLY A 120 12.65 -2.18 -9.64
C GLY A 120 11.39 -2.57 -8.85
N ILE A 121 10.78 -1.60 -8.15
CA ILE A 121 9.55 -1.78 -7.37
C ILE A 121 8.33 -1.64 -8.29
N PRO A 122 7.42 -2.63 -8.34
CA PRO A 122 6.31 -2.63 -9.28
C PRO A 122 5.07 -1.88 -8.81
N THR A 123 4.96 -1.56 -7.51
CA THR A 123 3.79 -0.89 -6.94
C THR A 123 4.18 0.27 -6.03
N MET A 124 3.39 1.33 -6.06
CA MET A 124 3.57 2.48 -5.20
C MET A 124 2.25 2.90 -4.57
N ARG A 125 2.19 2.90 -3.24
CA ARG A 125 1.04 3.42 -2.51
C ARG A 125 0.99 4.95 -2.65
N VAL A 126 -0.20 5.44 -2.97
CA VAL A 126 -0.56 6.86 -3.02
C VAL A 126 -1.83 7.11 -2.19
N ASN A 127 -2.06 8.33 -1.73
CA ASN A 127 -3.29 8.73 -1.05
C ASN A 127 -3.83 10.07 -1.52
N THR A 128 -5.08 10.36 -1.16
CA THR A 128 -5.73 11.61 -1.56
C THR A 128 -5.12 12.82 -0.85
N GLY A 129 -4.48 12.61 0.28
CA GLY A 129 -4.17 13.63 1.26
C GLY A 129 -5.39 13.94 2.15
N THR A 130 -5.23 14.90 3.05
CA THR A 130 -6.25 15.36 3.98
C THR A 130 -6.58 16.83 3.75
N TRP A 131 -7.75 17.29 4.19
CA TRP A 131 -8.10 18.71 4.17
C TRP A 131 -7.17 19.55 5.05
N GLY A 132 -6.57 18.93 6.12
CA GLY A 132 -5.67 19.57 7.07
C GLY A 132 -6.34 20.67 7.87
N THR A 133 -7.61 20.52 8.11
CA THR A 133 -8.39 21.38 9.02
C THR A 133 -8.29 20.89 10.46
N SER A 134 -7.82 19.67 10.70
CA SER A 134 -7.39 19.21 12.02
C SER A 134 -6.10 19.88 12.44
N ARG A 135 -5.97 20.23 13.74
CA ARG A 135 -4.78 20.94 14.28
C ARG A 135 -3.49 20.13 14.14
N ASN A 136 -3.59 18.84 14.29
CA ASN A 136 -2.49 17.88 14.17
C ASN A 136 -3.06 16.45 13.93
N PHE A 137 -2.17 15.48 13.74
CA PHE A 137 -2.56 14.10 13.47
C PHE A 137 -3.29 13.45 14.65
N ASP A 138 -2.93 13.74 15.91
CA ASP A 138 -3.62 13.19 17.07
C ASP A 138 -5.07 13.67 17.16
N ASP A 139 -5.34 14.94 16.81
CA ASP A 139 -6.69 15.47 16.75
C ASP A 139 -7.49 14.80 15.61
N LEU A 140 -6.89 14.57 14.45
CA LEU A 140 -7.49 13.84 13.35
C LEU A 140 -7.88 12.41 13.81
N MET A 141 -6.99 11.72 14.52
CA MET A 141 -7.24 10.36 15.02
C MET A 141 -8.32 10.33 16.12
N LYS A 142 -8.33 11.31 17.02
CA LYS A 142 -9.43 11.47 18.01
C LYS A 142 -10.80 11.63 17.33
N ASN A 143 -10.82 12.28 16.17
CA ASN A 143 -12.01 12.42 15.34
C ASN A 143 -12.18 11.27 14.33
N ARG A 144 -11.51 10.13 14.52
CA ARG A 144 -11.63 8.92 13.69
C ARG A 144 -11.32 9.18 12.20
N GLY A 145 -10.35 10.05 11.94
CA GLY A 145 -9.96 10.45 10.59
C GLY A 145 -10.96 11.38 9.88
N ILE A 146 -11.95 11.90 10.60
CA ILE A 146 -12.96 12.81 10.07
C ILE A 146 -12.49 14.25 10.25
N GLU A 147 -12.44 15.01 9.17
CA GLU A 147 -12.21 16.44 9.19
C GLU A 147 -13.11 17.14 8.15
N PRO A 148 -13.58 18.36 8.43
CA PRO A 148 -14.37 19.10 7.46
C PRO A 148 -13.51 19.59 6.30
N PRO A 149 -14.10 19.86 5.13
CA PRO A 149 -13.45 20.64 4.08
C PRO A 149 -12.95 22.00 4.59
N ILE A 150 -11.98 22.58 3.90
CA ILE A 150 -11.56 23.97 4.13
C ILE A 150 -12.75 24.88 3.80
N ASP A 151 -12.95 25.93 4.62
CA ASP A 151 -14.03 26.90 4.42
C ASP A 151 -14.11 27.42 2.99
N GLY A 152 -15.31 27.35 2.41
CA GLY A 152 -15.58 27.78 1.04
C GLY A 152 -15.34 26.71 -0.02
N TYR A 153 -14.93 25.50 0.33
CA TYR A 153 -14.73 24.37 -0.57
C TYR A 153 -15.57 23.15 -0.17
N THR A 154 -15.69 22.21 -1.10
CA THR A 154 -16.53 21.03 -0.98
C THR A 154 -15.72 19.74 -1.26
N ASP A 155 -16.23 18.59 -0.81
CA ASP A 155 -15.64 17.29 -1.16
C ASP A 155 -15.69 17.05 -2.68
N GLU A 156 -16.68 17.58 -3.41
CA GLU A 156 -16.76 17.47 -4.87
C GLU A 156 -15.54 18.11 -5.54
N GLU A 157 -15.20 19.34 -5.18
CA GLU A 157 -14.00 20.03 -5.67
C GLU A 157 -12.73 19.25 -5.26
N GLY A 158 -12.73 18.71 -4.05
CA GLY A 158 -11.65 17.85 -3.56
C GLY A 158 -11.43 16.61 -4.43
N PHE A 159 -12.50 15.93 -4.85
CA PHE A 159 -12.43 14.81 -5.78
C PHE A 159 -11.87 15.21 -7.15
N GLU A 160 -12.33 16.34 -7.70
CA GLU A 160 -11.80 16.88 -8.96
C GLU A 160 -10.29 17.10 -8.89
N TRP A 161 -9.79 17.69 -7.79
CA TRP A 161 -8.35 17.93 -7.60
C TRP A 161 -7.52 16.65 -7.45
N VAL A 162 -8.05 15.67 -6.73
CA VAL A 162 -7.38 14.37 -6.54
C VAL A 162 -7.30 13.61 -7.86
N ILE A 163 -8.40 13.56 -8.63
CA ILE A 163 -8.45 12.90 -9.93
C ILE A 163 -7.47 13.58 -10.91
N ASP A 164 -7.54 14.90 -11.06
CA ASP A 164 -6.62 15.68 -11.92
C ASP A 164 -5.15 15.45 -11.53
N GLY A 165 -4.85 15.44 -10.22
CA GLY A 165 -3.49 15.21 -9.71
C GLY A 165 -2.96 13.81 -10.05
N LEU A 166 -3.78 12.78 -9.85
CA LEU A 166 -3.40 11.40 -10.15
C LEU A 166 -3.31 11.13 -11.65
N GLU A 167 -4.24 11.65 -12.47
CA GLU A 167 -4.18 11.53 -13.93
C GLU A 167 -2.86 12.07 -14.51
N LYS A 168 -2.36 13.19 -13.98
CA LYS A 168 -1.07 13.76 -14.39
C LYS A 168 0.12 12.82 -14.10
N CYS A 169 -0.01 11.95 -13.10
CA CYS A 169 1.04 10.98 -12.73
C CYS A 169 1.02 9.71 -13.59
N LEU A 170 -0.12 9.36 -14.22
CA LEU A 170 -0.30 8.07 -14.91
C LEU A 170 0.67 7.84 -16.06
N LYS A 171 1.03 8.87 -16.82
CA LYS A 171 2.00 8.72 -17.91
C LYS A 171 3.38 8.29 -17.41
N ALA A 172 3.78 8.79 -16.24
CA ALA A 172 5.02 8.37 -15.61
C ALA A 172 4.88 6.94 -15.07
N ALA A 173 3.76 6.60 -14.44
CA ALA A 173 3.47 5.27 -13.92
C ALA A 173 3.53 4.21 -15.03
N GLU A 174 2.84 4.43 -16.15
CA GLU A 174 2.86 3.56 -17.33
C GLU A 174 4.26 3.41 -17.93
N ARG A 175 4.96 4.53 -18.16
CA ARG A 175 6.33 4.52 -18.69
C ARG A 175 7.29 3.72 -17.82
N CYS A 176 7.14 3.83 -16.51
CA CYS A 176 8.02 3.18 -15.53
C CYS A 176 7.57 1.76 -15.16
N GLY A 177 6.37 1.33 -15.58
CA GLY A 177 5.81 0.03 -15.21
C GLY A 177 5.45 -0.07 -13.73
N VAL A 178 5.01 1.03 -13.11
CA VAL A 178 4.66 1.12 -11.69
C VAL A 178 3.16 1.30 -11.54
N VAL A 179 2.48 0.37 -10.87
CA VAL A 179 1.06 0.50 -10.55
C VAL A 179 0.90 1.37 -9.32
N LEU A 180 0.17 2.47 -9.43
CA LEU A 180 -0.23 3.29 -8.30
C LEU A 180 -1.36 2.59 -7.55
N GLY A 181 -1.20 2.36 -6.26
CA GLY A 181 -2.24 1.83 -5.38
C GLY A 181 -2.83 2.96 -4.53
N LEU A 182 -4.05 3.40 -4.83
CA LEU A 182 -4.73 4.36 -3.97
C LEU A 182 -5.16 3.68 -2.67
N GLU A 183 -4.64 4.18 -1.56
CA GLU A 183 -4.91 3.62 -0.24
C GLU A 183 -6.23 4.14 0.33
N ASN A 184 -7.00 3.25 0.98
CA ASN A 184 -8.05 3.66 1.89
C ASN A 184 -7.42 4.29 3.14
N HIS A 185 -7.27 5.61 3.08
CA HIS A 185 -6.60 6.42 4.10
C HIS A 185 -7.46 7.67 4.42
N TRP A 186 -7.00 8.50 5.34
CA TRP A 186 -7.71 9.72 5.76
C TRP A 186 -7.98 10.68 4.59
N GLY A 187 -8.89 11.62 4.77
CA GLY A 187 -9.40 12.48 3.71
C GLY A 187 -10.47 11.78 2.87
N LEU A 188 -10.46 11.95 1.56
CA LEU A 188 -11.49 11.38 0.67
C LEU A 188 -11.38 9.84 0.52
N GLY A 189 -10.23 9.26 0.84
CA GLY A 189 -10.01 7.80 0.87
C GLY A 189 -10.53 7.12 2.14
N ARG A 190 -11.14 7.84 3.09
CA ARG A 190 -11.65 7.30 4.35
C ARG A 190 -12.84 6.35 4.19
N THR A 191 -13.49 6.37 3.05
CA THR A 191 -14.59 5.44 2.73
C THR A 191 -14.28 4.65 1.46
N PRO A 192 -14.80 3.42 1.32
CA PRO A 192 -14.58 2.64 0.11
C PRO A 192 -15.19 3.31 -1.13
N GLU A 193 -16.33 4.02 -0.98
CA GLU A 193 -16.95 4.78 -2.05
C GLU A 193 -16.04 5.92 -2.53
N GLY A 194 -15.34 6.59 -1.61
CA GLY A 194 -14.38 7.64 -1.93
C GLY A 194 -13.17 7.11 -2.71
N VAL A 195 -12.61 5.99 -2.29
CA VAL A 195 -11.51 5.31 -3.01
C VAL A 195 -11.98 4.89 -4.40
N MET A 196 -13.10 4.15 -4.48
CA MET A 196 -13.61 3.63 -5.76
C MET A 196 -14.05 4.74 -6.71
N ARG A 197 -14.61 5.83 -6.20
CA ARG A 197 -14.95 7.00 -7.02
C ARG A 197 -13.73 7.53 -7.80
N VAL A 198 -12.57 7.62 -7.16
CA VAL A 198 -11.34 8.08 -7.83
C VAL A 198 -10.82 7.03 -8.81
N VAL A 199 -10.76 5.75 -8.39
CA VAL A 199 -10.25 4.65 -9.21
C VAL A 199 -11.11 4.42 -10.45
N ASP A 200 -12.44 4.45 -10.30
CA ASP A 200 -13.39 4.23 -11.40
C ASP A 200 -13.49 5.43 -12.34
N ALA A 201 -13.35 6.67 -11.84
CA ALA A 201 -13.32 7.86 -12.69
C ALA A 201 -12.10 7.89 -13.61
N ILE A 202 -10.95 7.42 -13.12
CA ILE A 202 -9.70 7.37 -13.89
C ILE A 202 -9.65 6.15 -14.81
N ASP A 203 -10.22 5.02 -14.38
CA ASP A 203 -10.34 3.74 -15.11
C ASP A 203 -9.03 3.32 -15.84
N SER A 204 -7.92 3.30 -15.12
CA SER A 204 -6.61 2.97 -15.66
C SER A 204 -6.04 1.70 -15.02
N PRO A 205 -5.39 0.80 -15.78
CA PRO A 205 -4.66 -0.33 -15.20
C PRO A 205 -3.46 0.10 -14.35
N TRP A 206 -3.03 1.37 -14.46
CA TRP A 206 -1.93 1.95 -13.70
C TRP A 206 -2.38 2.65 -12.42
N LEU A 207 -3.71 2.71 -12.15
CA LEU A 207 -4.27 3.11 -10.87
C LEU A 207 -5.20 2.02 -10.35
N GLN A 208 -4.85 1.43 -9.25
CA GLN A 208 -5.56 0.37 -8.56
C GLN A 208 -5.65 0.71 -7.06
N VAL A 209 -5.90 -0.26 -6.21
CA VAL A 209 -6.08 -0.06 -4.76
C VAL A 209 -4.92 -0.68 -3.97
N THR A 210 -4.35 0.07 -3.04
CA THR A 210 -3.66 -0.47 -1.87
C THR A 210 -4.68 -0.59 -0.74
N MET A 211 -5.00 -1.83 -0.37
CA MET A 211 -5.97 -2.10 0.70
C MET A 211 -5.27 -2.11 2.05
N ASP A 212 -5.54 -1.11 2.89
CA ASP A 212 -5.14 -1.14 4.30
C ASP A 212 -6.26 -1.75 5.14
N THR A 213 -5.96 -2.80 5.89
CA THR A 213 -6.95 -3.55 6.66
C THR A 213 -7.40 -2.83 7.92
N GLY A 214 -6.63 -1.84 8.40
CA GLY A 214 -6.84 -1.16 9.67
C GLY A 214 -7.32 0.29 9.57
N ASN A 215 -7.48 0.85 8.36
CA ASN A 215 -7.91 2.24 8.21
C ASN A 215 -9.43 2.43 8.16
N PHE A 216 -10.20 1.36 8.05
CA PHE A 216 -11.65 1.41 8.28
C PHE A 216 -11.94 1.10 9.74
N LEU A 217 -12.20 2.13 10.54
CA LEU A 217 -12.39 2.04 11.99
C LEU A 217 -13.76 1.48 12.40
N GLU A 218 -14.67 1.29 11.45
CA GLU A 218 -16.03 0.79 11.64
C GLU A 218 -16.37 -0.20 10.52
N ASP A 219 -16.94 -1.35 10.88
CA ASP A 219 -17.39 -2.39 9.94
C ASP A 219 -16.37 -2.66 8.80
N PRO A 220 -15.11 -3.01 9.12
CA PRO A 220 -14.04 -3.03 8.11
C PRO A 220 -14.30 -4.05 7.00
N TYR A 221 -14.93 -5.17 7.28
CA TYR A 221 -14.98 -6.31 6.36
C TYR A 221 -15.81 -6.04 5.10
N GLU A 222 -17.00 -5.47 5.24
CA GLU A 222 -17.85 -5.12 4.10
C GLU A 222 -17.20 -4.02 3.25
N ARG A 223 -16.50 -3.09 3.89
CA ARG A 223 -15.76 -2.02 3.21
C ARG A 223 -14.54 -2.55 2.48
N LEU A 224 -13.79 -3.49 3.06
CA LEU A 224 -12.66 -4.15 2.41
C LEU A 224 -13.14 -5.00 1.22
N GLU A 225 -14.31 -5.68 1.33
CA GLU A 225 -14.91 -6.45 0.24
C GLU A 225 -15.15 -5.59 -1.02
N ILE A 226 -15.57 -4.33 -0.85
CA ILE A 226 -15.77 -3.39 -1.97
C ILE A 226 -14.44 -3.10 -2.70
N LEU A 227 -13.32 -3.02 -1.98
CA LEU A 227 -12.01 -2.72 -2.54
C LEU A 227 -11.31 -3.94 -3.17
N ALA A 228 -11.64 -5.13 -2.71
CA ALA A 228 -10.93 -6.37 -3.04
C ALA A 228 -10.75 -6.62 -4.55
N PRO A 229 -11.74 -6.37 -5.45
CA PRO A 229 -11.58 -6.61 -6.89
C PRO A 229 -10.50 -5.78 -7.57
N LYS A 230 -10.14 -4.63 -7.01
CA LYS A 230 -9.15 -3.70 -7.56
C LYS A 230 -7.84 -3.68 -6.74
N THR A 231 -7.70 -4.54 -5.75
CA THR A 231 -6.56 -4.54 -4.83
C THR A 231 -5.31 -5.15 -5.48
N VAL A 232 -4.20 -4.42 -5.47
CA VAL A 232 -2.89 -4.86 -5.98
C VAL A 232 -1.86 -5.10 -4.88
N LEU A 233 -2.03 -4.44 -3.73
CA LEU A 233 -1.22 -4.61 -2.53
C LEU A 233 -2.13 -4.56 -1.31
N VAL A 234 -1.91 -5.43 -0.33
CA VAL A 234 -2.58 -5.38 0.99
C VAL A 234 -1.59 -4.92 2.04
N GLN A 235 -1.95 -3.88 2.81
CA GLN A 235 -1.27 -3.51 4.05
C GLN A 235 -2.04 -4.11 5.22
N ALA A 236 -1.41 -5.07 5.90
CA ALA A 236 -2.03 -5.84 6.98
C ALA A 236 -1.62 -5.24 8.33
N LYS A 237 -2.50 -4.47 8.97
CA LYS A 237 -2.23 -3.85 10.25
C LYS A 237 -2.32 -4.83 11.41
N THR A 238 -1.37 -4.71 12.35
CA THR A 238 -1.38 -5.46 13.62
C THR A 238 -1.01 -4.54 14.78
N TYR A 239 -1.49 -4.88 16.00
CA TYR A 239 -1.48 -3.96 17.13
C TYR A 239 -1.01 -4.61 18.44
N TYR A 240 0.01 -5.47 18.42
CA TYR A 240 0.56 -6.06 19.65
C TYR A 240 1.01 -4.98 20.64
N GLY A 241 0.60 -5.13 21.90
CA GLY A 241 0.80 -4.11 22.93
C GLY A 241 -0.20 -2.96 22.91
N GLY A 242 -1.24 -3.05 22.08
CA GLY A 242 -2.19 -1.96 21.78
C GLY A 242 -1.68 -1.01 20.69
N GLY A 243 -2.58 -0.37 19.98
CA GLY A 243 -2.24 0.57 18.90
C GLY A 243 -1.77 1.93 19.44
N LEU A 244 -1.14 2.71 18.58
CA LEU A 244 -0.66 4.06 18.92
C LEU A 244 -1.81 5.06 19.10
N TRP A 245 -2.84 4.93 18.29
CA TRP A 245 -4.04 5.79 18.30
C TRP A 245 -5.33 5.01 18.53
N TYR A 246 -5.41 3.81 17.96
CA TYR A 246 -6.56 2.89 18.08
C TYR A 246 -6.06 1.45 17.97
N THR A 247 -6.90 0.51 18.38
CA THR A 247 -6.66 -0.92 18.22
C THR A 247 -7.89 -1.54 17.58
N LEU A 248 -7.69 -2.30 16.51
CA LEU A 248 -8.74 -3.10 15.90
C LEU A 248 -8.43 -4.59 16.12
N ASP A 249 -9.45 -5.35 16.49
CA ASP A 249 -9.38 -6.81 16.51
C ASP A 249 -9.78 -7.34 15.12
N LEU A 250 -8.78 -7.51 14.26
CA LEU A 250 -8.99 -7.87 12.86
C LEU A 250 -9.00 -9.41 12.69
N ASP A 251 -10.14 -9.93 12.21
CA ASP A 251 -10.30 -11.34 11.84
C ASP A 251 -9.56 -11.62 10.52
N TYR A 252 -8.27 -11.93 10.61
CA TYR A 252 -7.45 -12.24 9.44
C TYR A 252 -7.86 -13.52 8.71
N PRO A 253 -8.35 -14.61 9.34
CA PRO A 253 -9.00 -15.72 8.62
C PRO A 253 -10.14 -15.27 7.70
N ARG A 254 -11.00 -14.36 8.16
CA ARG A 254 -12.08 -13.77 7.35
C ARG A 254 -11.53 -12.94 6.18
N ILE A 255 -10.53 -12.09 6.44
CA ILE A 255 -9.86 -11.27 5.41
C ILE A 255 -9.18 -12.16 4.37
N ALA A 256 -8.46 -13.19 4.80
CA ALA A 256 -7.79 -14.13 3.90
C ALA A 256 -8.78 -14.85 2.99
N LYS A 257 -9.91 -15.32 3.53
CA LYS A 257 -10.98 -15.96 2.75
C LYS A 257 -11.60 -14.99 1.74
N MET A 258 -11.84 -13.74 2.12
CA MET A 258 -12.33 -12.69 1.24
C MET A 258 -11.37 -12.47 0.06
N LEU A 259 -10.09 -12.23 0.34
CA LEU A 259 -9.07 -12.03 -0.68
C LEU A 259 -8.92 -13.24 -1.61
N ALA A 260 -9.00 -14.46 -1.05
CA ALA A 260 -9.02 -15.70 -1.82
C ALA A 260 -10.21 -15.77 -2.78
N GLY A 261 -11.40 -15.36 -2.32
CA GLY A 261 -12.63 -15.30 -3.14
C GLY A 261 -12.52 -14.35 -4.33
N HIS A 262 -11.71 -13.29 -4.21
CA HIS A 262 -11.41 -12.34 -5.29
C HIS A 262 -10.14 -12.68 -6.10
N ASN A 263 -9.60 -13.90 -5.94
CA ASN A 263 -8.37 -14.34 -6.63
C ASN A 263 -7.17 -13.41 -6.40
N TYR A 264 -7.05 -12.83 -5.22
CA TYR A 264 -5.89 -12.02 -4.88
C TYR A 264 -4.62 -12.87 -4.81
N HIS A 265 -3.56 -12.42 -5.50
CA HIS A 265 -2.26 -13.09 -5.59
C HIS A 265 -1.09 -12.14 -5.32
N GLY A 266 -1.39 -10.90 -4.89
CA GLY A 266 -0.38 -9.89 -4.54
C GLY A 266 0.28 -10.17 -3.20
N TYR A 267 1.12 -9.23 -2.74
CA TYR A 267 1.74 -9.29 -1.43
C TYR A 267 0.78 -8.85 -0.33
N VAL A 268 0.85 -9.54 0.81
CA VAL A 268 0.31 -9.05 2.08
C VAL A 268 1.48 -8.44 2.85
N SER A 269 1.56 -7.12 2.86
CA SER A 269 2.61 -6.35 3.52
C SER A 269 2.19 -6.05 4.95
N LEU A 270 2.89 -6.61 5.93
CA LEU A 270 2.64 -6.32 7.35
C LEU A 270 2.93 -4.84 7.63
N GLU A 271 1.98 -4.16 8.23
CA GLU A 271 2.14 -2.83 8.81
C GLU A 271 1.86 -2.89 10.32
N PHE A 272 2.91 -3.12 11.10
CA PHE A 272 2.83 -3.18 12.56
C PHE A 272 2.70 -1.76 13.14
N GLU A 273 1.62 -1.52 13.87
CA GLU A 273 1.29 -0.22 14.47
C GLU A 273 1.02 -0.33 15.99
N GLY A 274 1.59 -1.36 16.61
CA GLY A 274 1.45 -1.61 18.04
C GLY A 274 2.56 -0.97 18.89
N GLN A 275 2.40 -1.07 20.21
CA GLN A 275 3.33 -0.49 21.19
C GLN A 275 4.41 -1.46 21.67
N ASP A 276 4.28 -2.76 21.40
CA ASP A 276 5.31 -3.74 21.70
C ASP A 276 6.58 -3.47 20.88
N ASP A 277 7.72 -4.02 21.34
CA ASP A 277 8.99 -3.93 20.60
C ASP A 277 8.83 -4.54 19.18
N PRO A 278 9.11 -3.79 18.11
CA PRO A 278 9.00 -4.28 16.73
C PRO A 278 9.77 -5.60 16.49
N ARG A 279 10.93 -5.78 17.11
CA ARG A 279 11.75 -6.99 16.95
C ARG A 279 11.06 -8.26 17.44
N THR A 280 10.12 -8.14 18.36
CA THR A 280 9.34 -9.26 18.90
C THR A 280 7.93 -9.33 18.33
N ALA A 281 7.30 -8.20 18.07
CA ALA A 281 5.93 -8.12 17.59
C ALA A 281 5.79 -8.46 16.10
N ILE A 282 6.74 -8.03 15.27
CA ILE A 282 6.71 -8.29 13.81
C ILE A 282 6.75 -9.80 13.51
N PRO A 283 7.66 -10.63 14.10
CA PRO A 283 7.63 -12.08 13.88
C PRO A 283 6.34 -12.75 14.36
N LYS A 284 5.75 -12.28 15.49
CA LYS A 284 4.47 -12.79 15.98
C LYS A 284 3.34 -12.46 14.98
N SER A 285 3.34 -11.23 14.44
CA SER A 285 2.38 -10.80 13.42
C SER A 285 2.50 -11.66 12.16
N LEU A 286 3.72 -11.92 11.69
CA LEU A 286 3.95 -12.77 10.52
C LEU A 286 3.43 -14.20 10.74
N SER A 287 3.67 -14.80 11.91
CA SER A 287 3.17 -16.15 12.25
C SER A 287 1.64 -16.18 12.18
N MET A 288 0.98 -15.23 12.82
CA MET A 288 -0.48 -15.11 12.82
C MET A 288 -1.04 -14.94 11.41
N LEU A 289 -0.44 -14.06 10.59
CA LEU A 289 -0.87 -13.87 9.21
C LEU A 289 -0.70 -15.15 8.37
N ARG A 290 0.43 -15.84 8.50
CA ARG A 290 0.67 -17.12 7.80
C ARG A 290 -0.35 -18.18 8.18
N GLU A 291 -0.68 -18.33 9.44
CA GLU A 291 -1.70 -19.27 9.93
C GLU A 291 -3.08 -18.94 9.34
N ALA A 292 -3.46 -17.65 9.37
CA ALA A 292 -4.75 -17.20 8.84
C ALA A 292 -4.90 -17.45 7.34
N PHE A 293 -3.86 -17.18 6.55
CA PHE A 293 -3.91 -17.35 5.10
C PHE A 293 -3.75 -18.81 4.67
N ALA A 294 -2.99 -19.63 5.40
CA ALA A 294 -2.90 -21.07 5.13
C ALA A 294 -4.24 -21.79 5.34
N ALA A 295 -5.10 -21.28 6.22
CA ALA A 295 -6.44 -21.84 6.45
C ALA A 295 -7.46 -21.45 5.34
N ALA A 296 -7.14 -20.48 4.49
CA ALA A 296 -8.00 -20.00 3.41
C ALA A 296 -7.66 -20.63 2.03
N ASP A 297 -6.51 -21.31 1.92
CA ASP A 297 -6.08 -22.08 0.75
C ASP A 297 -6.73 -23.47 0.74
#